data_046b73962944075c38faa767722e425b
#
_entry.id   046b73962944075c38faa767722e425b
#
_cell.length_a   1.000
_cell.length_b   1.000
_cell.length_c   1.000
_cell.angle_alpha   90.00
_cell.angle_beta   90.00
_cell.angle_gamma   90.00
#
_symmetry.space_group_name_H-M   'P 1'
#
loop_
_entity.id
_entity.type
_entity.pdbx_description
1 polymer ?
#
loop_
_entity_poly.entity_id
_entity_poly.type
_entity_poly.pdbx_seq_one_letter_code
_entity_poly.pdbx_strand_id
1 'polypeptide(L)'
;MRHYEIVLLIHPDQSEQVPAMLERYKTVITAGGGKVHRVEDWGRRQMAYLIQKLAKTHYLCLNIECSKEVLAELETGFKFNDAVLRHLTVLRDEAETTPSVMMKSGDGKDDNRRSERGSDRGGDRGERGSDDSRRPQAAAPVPAPQQEASA
;
A
#
# COMPACT_ATOMS: atom_id res chain seq x y z
N MET A 1 28.89 -15.06 -9.24
CA MET A 1 27.80 -14.12 -8.96
C MET A 1 26.68 -14.38 -9.93
N ARG A 2 25.40 -14.21 -9.51
CA ARG A 2 24.21 -14.35 -10.34
C ARG A 2 23.28 -13.19 -10.04
N HIS A 3 22.46 -12.82 -11.02
CA HIS A 3 21.48 -11.76 -10.88
C HIS A 3 20.15 -12.32 -10.41
N TYR A 4 19.57 -11.68 -9.42
CA TYR A 4 18.27 -12.06 -8.85
C TYR A 4 17.36 -10.84 -8.73
N GLU A 5 16.10 -11.05 -9.02
CA GLU A 5 15.03 -10.13 -8.69
C GLU A 5 14.25 -10.69 -7.50
N ILE A 6 14.13 -9.93 -6.44
CA ILE A 6 13.47 -10.33 -5.22
C ILE A 6 12.29 -9.38 -5.00
N VAL A 7 11.10 -9.93 -4.88
CA VAL A 7 9.91 -9.18 -4.51
C VAL A 7 9.48 -9.58 -3.10
N LEU A 8 9.40 -8.60 -2.21
CA LEU A 8 8.98 -8.78 -0.83
C LEU A 8 7.57 -8.21 -0.63
N LEU A 9 6.73 -8.96 0.05
CA LEU A 9 5.42 -8.55 0.53
C LEU A 9 5.53 -8.31 2.03
N ILE A 10 5.45 -7.05 2.44
CA ILE A 10 5.67 -6.62 3.83
C ILE A 10 4.32 -6.23 4.45
N HIS A 11 4.13 -6.58 5.72
CA HIS A 11 2.92 -6.26 6.46
C HIS A 11 2.65 -4.74 6.40
N PRO A 12 1.43 -4.28 6.11
CA PRO A 12 1.13 -2.86 5.91
C PRO A 12 1.42 -2.00 7.15
N ASP A 13 1.27 -2.56 8.35
CA ASP A 13 1.57 -1.85 9.60
C ASP A 13 3.06 -1.68 9.85
N GLN A 14 3.90 -2.46 9.16
CA GLN A 14 5.36 -2.40 9.25
C GLN A 14 6.00 -1.55 8.12
N SER A 15 5.18 -0.81 7.36
CA SER A 15 5.66 0.01 6.24
C SER A 15 6.72 1.03 6.66
N GLU A 16 6.66 1.54 7.88
CA GLU A 16 7.64 2.49 8.40
C GLU A 16 9.01 1.87 8.64
N GLN A 17 9.07 0.55 8.83
CA GLN A 17 10.33 -0.18 9.06
C GLN A 17 11.02 -0.59 7.75
N VAL A 18 10.37 -0.44 6.61
CA VAL A 18 10.91 -0.82 5.28
C VAL A 18 12.29 -0.25 5.02
N PRO A 19 12.59 1.04 5.28
CA PRO A 19 13.93 1.59 5.07
C PRO A 19 15.00 0.89 5.92
N ALA A 20 14.72 0.64 7.19
CA ALA A 20 15.64 -0.04 8.11
C ALA A 20 15.88 -1.50 7.70
N MET A 21 14.84 -2.20 7.26
CA MET A 21 14.94 -3.56 6.72
C MET A 21 15.80 -3.60 5.46
N LEU A 22 15.59 -2.64 4.56
CA LEU A 22 16.34 -2.50 3.32
C LEU A 22 17.84 -2.33 3.59
N GLU A 23 18.21 -1.46 4.53
CA GLU A 23 19.63 -1.24 4.90
C GLU A 23 20.27 -2.51 5.46
N ARG A 24 19.54 -3.29 6.28
CA ARG A 24 20.03 -4.60 6.76
C ARG A 24 20.29 -5.55 5.61
N TYR A 25 19.37 -5.67 4.65
CA TYR A 25 19.54 -6.55 3.49
C TYR A 25 20.69 -6.09 2.60
N LYS A 26 20.84 -4.79 2.36
CA LYS A 26 21.99 -4.24 1.64
C LYS A 26 23.32 -4.58 2.33
N THR A 27 23.36 -4.49 3.65
CA THR A 27 24.56 -4.84 4.43
C THR A 27 24.94 -6.30 4.25
N VAL A 28 23.99 -7.22 4.34
CA VAL A 28 24.24 -8.67 4.11
C VAL A 28 24.76 -8.92 2.68
N ILE A 29 24.13 -8.31 1.68
CA ILE A 29 24.53 -8.45 0.27
C ILE A 29 25.96 -7.95 0.07
N THR A 30 26.27 -6.75 0.58
CA THR A 30 27.59 -6.12 0.43
C THR A 30 28.66 -6.88 1.19
N ALA A 31 28.37 -7.36 2.40
CA ALA A 31 29.30 -8.19 3.20
C ALA A 31 29.65 -9.48 2.48
N GLY A 32 28.71 -10.07 1.75
CA GLY A 32 28.95 -11.24 0.90
C GLY A 32 29.57 -10.94 -0.47
N GLY A 33 30.05 -9.71 -0.69
CA GLY A 33 30.67 -9.27 -1.95
C GLY A 33 29.69 -9.06 -3.10
N GLY A 34 28.37 -9.07 -2.82
CA GLY A 34 27.33 -8.80 -3.79
C GLY A 34 27.09 -7.31 -4.03
N LYS A 35 26.22 -7.01 -4.99
CA LYS A 35 25.82 -5.65 -5.36
C LYS A 35 24.30 -5.54 -5.44
N VAL A 36 23.80 -4.37 -5.06
CA VAL A 36 22.39 -4.00 -5.26
C VAL A 36 22.33 -3.06 -6.47
N HIS A 37 21.63 -3.48 -7.52
CA HIS A 37 21.52 -2.73 -8.77
C HIS A 37 20.32 -1.81 -8.77
N ARG A 38 19.18 -2.28 -8.26
CA ARG A 38 17.93 -1.53 -8.24
C ARG A 38 17.14 -1.82 -6.98
N VAL A 39 16.53 -0.78 -6.44
CA VAL A 39 15.58 -0.87 -5.32
C VAL A 39 14.36 -0.07 -5.71
N GLU A 40 13.20 -0.70 -5.67
CA GLU A 40 11.94 -0.04 -5.94
C GLU A 40 10.96 -0.28 -4.79
N ASP A 41 10.45 0.79 -4.23
CA ASP A 41 9.34 0.78 -3.31
C ASP A 41 8.06 1.04 -4.09
N TRP A 42 7.21 0.01 -4.22
CA TRP A 42 5.94 0.13 -4.93
C TRP A 42 4.79 0.58 -4.02
N GLY A 43 5.08 0.78 -2.75
CA GLY A 43 4.12 1.20 -1.75
C GLY A 43 3.07 0.15 -1.40
N ARG A 44 2.02 0.59 -0.73
CA ARG A 44 0.90 -0.29 -0.35
C ARG A 44 -0.04 -0.53 -1.53
N ARG A 45 -0.16 -1.79 -1.94
CA ARG A 45 -1.03 -2.20 -3.06
C ARG A 45 -1.94 -3.34 -2.65
N GLN A 46 -3.06 -3.46 -3.34
CA GLN A 46 -4.00 -4.55 -3.18
C GLN A 46 -3.42 -5.84 -3.76
N MET A 47 -3.56 -6.94 -3.02
CA MET A 47 -3.17 -8.28 -3.45
C MET A 47 -4.29 -8.95 -4.24
N ALA A 48 -3.93 -9.93 -5.07
CA ALA A 48 -4.90 -10.72 -5.84
C ALA A 48 -5.77 -11.62 -4.93
N TYR A 49 -5.25 -12.03 -3.78
CA TYR A 49 -5.94 -12.85 -2.78
C TYR A 49 -5.47 -12.47 -1.38
N LEU A 50 -6.25 -12.84 -0.38
CA LEU A 50 -5.95 -12.55 1.03
C LEU A 50 -4.77 -13.38 1.52
N ILE A 51 -3.81 -12.73 2.17
CA ILE A 51 -2.74 -13.38 2.92
C ILE A 51 -2.89 -12.96 4.38
N GLN A 52 -3.00 -13.92 5.30
CA GLN A 52 -3.24 -13.66 6.73
C GLN A 52 -4.43 -12.70 6.99
N LYS A 53 -5.51 -12.85 6.21
CA LYS A 53 -6.70 -11.99 6.22
C LYS A 53 -6.46 -10.54 5.77
N LEU A 54 -5.27 -10.21 5.29
CA LEU A 54 -4.93 -8.91 4.73
C LEU A 54 -5.23 -8.85 3.24
N ALA A 55 -5.85 -7.76 2.78
CA ALA A 55 -6.13 -7.50 1.37
C ALA A 55 -5.06 -6.62 0.71
N LYS A 56 -4.30 -5.87 1.50
CA LYS A 56 -3.24 -4.97 1.03
C LYS A 56 -1.92 -5.30 1.71
N THR A 57 -0.83 -5.10 0.99
CA THR A 57 0.53 -5.26 1.51
C THR A 57 1.44 -4.20 0.92
N HIS A 58 2.58 -3.96 1.57
CA HIS A 58 3.62 -3.10 1.06
C HIS A 58 4.57 -3.92 0.19
N TYR A 59 4.73 -3.53 -1.06
CA TYR A 59 5.58 -4.22 -2.04
C TYR A 59 6.94 -3.53 -2.14
N LEU A 60 8.00 -4.34 -2.06
CA LEU A 60 9.38 -3.91 -2.26
C LEU A 60 10.04 -4.82 -3.30
N CYS A 61 10.67 -4.24 -4.31
CA CYS A 61 11.41 -4.97 -5.34
C CYS A 61 12.90 -4.63 -5.27
N LEU A 62 13.73 -5.66 -5.28
CA LEU A 62 15.18 -5.59 -5.21
C LEU A 62 15.78 -6.34 -6.38
N ASN A 63 16.68 -5.72 -7.13
CA ASN A 63 17.52 -6.40 -8.10
C ASN A 63 18.95 -6.41 -7.58
N ILE A 64 19.46 -7.61 -7.37
CA ILE A 64 20.74 -7.83 -6.72
C ILE A 64 21.61 -8.78 -7.54
N GLU A 65 22.90 -8.70 -7.31
CA GLU A 65 23.89 -9.66 -7.77
C GLU A 65 24.59 -10.25 -6.56
N CYS A 66 24.52 -11.56 -6.37
CA CYS A 66 25.16 -12.23 -5.25
C CYS A 66 25.51 -13.69 -5.53
N SER A 67 26.21 -14.34 -4.60
CA SER A 67 26.41 -15.79 -4.59
C SER A 67 25.16 -16.52 -4.12
N LYS A 68 25.06 -17.83 -4.34
CA LYS A 68 23.96 -18.66 -3.85
C LYS A 68 23.91 -18.72 -2.33
N GLU A 69 25.06 -18.66 -1.68
CA GLU A 69 25.20 -18.71 -0.23
C GLU A 69 24.58 -17.46 0.42
N VAL A 70 24.93 -16.29 -0.11
CA VAL A 70 24.34 -15.00 0.35
C VAL A 70 22.82 -14.97 0.10
N LEU A 71 22.37 -15.50 -1.05
CA LEU A 71 20.95 -15.61 -1.32
C LEU A 71 20.23 -16.48 -0.28
N ALA A 72 20.78 -17.65 0.07
CA ALA A 72 20.21 -18.53 1.09
C ALA A 72 20.16 -17.87 2.47
N GLU A 73 21.15 -17.07 2.82
CA GLU A 73 21.17 -16.28 4.05
C GLU A 73 20.05 -15.23 4.05
N LEU A 74 19.88 -14.51 2.94
CA LEU A 74 18.80 -13.54 2.76
C LEU A 74 17.41 -14.19 2.86
N GLU A 75 17.20 -15.31 2.17
CA GLU A 75 15.92 -16.04 2.21
C GLU A 75 15.61 -16.56 3.61
N THR A 76 16.64 -16.98 4.33
CA THR A 76 16.51 -17.36 5.75
C THR A 76 16.10 -16.14 6.58
N GLY A 77 16.75 -14.98 6.35
CA GLY A 77 16.39 -13.72 6.99
C GLY A 77 14.95 -13.29 6.70
N PHE A 78 14.45 -13.50 5.48
CA PHE A 78 13.05 -13.21 5.12
C PHE A 78 12.06 -14.10 5.86
N LYS A 79 12.37 -15.41 6.00
CA LYS A 79 11.50 -16.38 6.70
C LYS A 79 11.38 -16.10 8.19
N PHE A 80 12.45 -15.62 8.82
CA PHE A 80 12.45 -15.30 10.25
C PHE A 80 12.02 -13.89 10.59
N ASN A 81 11.68 -13.09 9.58
CA ASN A 81 11.20 -11.73 9.79
C ASN A 81 9.66 -11.70 9.73
N ASP A 82 9.02 -11.51 10.86
CA ASP A 82 7.56 -11.47 10.98
C ASP A 82 6.90 -10.36 10.16
N ALA A 83 7.67 -9.32 9.78
CA ALA A 83 7.19 -8.26 8.90
C ALA A 83 7.05 -8.73 7.45
N VAL A 84 7.73 -9.80 7.03
CA VAL A 84 7.69 -10.31 5.67
C VAL A 84 6.60 -11.39 5.55
N LEU A 85 5.50 -11.06 4.90
CA LEU A 85 4.41 -12.00 4.67
C LEU A 85 4.79 -13.07 3.64
N ARG A 86 5.43 -12.67 2.55
CA ARG A 86 5.93 -13.55 1.48
C ARG A 86 7.10 -12.91 0.75
N HIS A 87 7.90 -13.73 0.12
CA HIS A 87 8.94 -13.32 -0.81
C HIS A 87 8.90 -14.18 -2.08
N LEU A 88 9.35 -13.61 -3.17
CA LEU A 88 9.56 -14.28 -4.45
C LEU A 88 10.96 -13.94 -4.94
N THR A 89 11.75 -14.95 -5.27
CA THR A 89 13.09 -14.80 -5.85
C THR A 89 13.09 -15.35 -7.27
N VAL A 90 13.46 -14.53 -8.22
CA VAL A 90 13.55 -14.89 -9.65
C VAL A 90 15.00 -14.73 -10.12
N LEU A 91 15.54 -15.74 -10.79
CA LEU A 91 16.83 -15.64 -11.44
C LEU A 91 16.70 -14.77 -12.69
N ARG A 92 17.66 -13.85 -12.88
CA ARG A 92 17.78 -13.01 -14.05
C ARG A 92 19.08 -13.29 -14.78
N ASP A 93 19.10 -13.10 -16.09
CA ASP A 93 20.30 -13.28 -16.91
C ASP A 93 21.21 -12.06 -16.81
N GLU A 94 20.63 -10.88 -16.66
CA GLU A 94 21.33 -9.61 -16.63
C GLU A 94 20.92 -8.74 -15.43
N ALA A 95 21.74 -7.72 -15.14
CA ALA A 95 21.47 -6.73 -14.12
C ALA A 95 20.36 -5.77 -14.59
N GLU A 96 19.20 -5.82 -13.95
CA GLU A 96 18.09 -4.89 -14.19
C GLU A 96 18.31 -3.58 -13.44
N THR A 97 18.50 -2.49 -14.20
CA THR A 97 18.68 -1.14 -13.66
C THR A 97 17.58 -0.18 -14.08
N THR A 98 16.80 -0.54 -15.11
CA THR A 98 15.73 0.30 -15.63
C THR A 98 14.50 0.28 -14.69
N PRO A 99 13.83 1.42 -14.48
CA PRO A 99 12.60 1.45 -13.68
C PRO A 99 11.54 0.52 -14.24
N SER A 100 10.92 -0.27 -13.35
CA SER A 100 9.84 -1.18 -13.72
C SER A 100 8.56 -0.44 -14.12
N VAL A 101 7.67 -1.14 -14.82
CA VAL A 101 6.35 -0.61 -15.18
C VAL A 101 5.55 -0.23 -13.92
N MET A 102 5.79 -0.92 -12.80
CA MET A 102 5.11 -0.68 -11.53
C MET A 102 5.48 0.67 -10.92
N MET A 103 6.72 1.15 -11.07
CA MET A 103 7.12 2.49 -10.65
C MET A 103 6.49 3.57 -11.53
N LYS A 104 6.45 3.33 -12.86
CA LYS A 104 5.85 4.29 -13.81
C LYS A 104 4.35 4.47 -13.63
N SER A 105 3.66 3.47 -13.07
CA SER A 105 2.20 3.52 -12.84
C SER A 105 1.80 4.28 -11.57
N GLY A 106 2.73 4.57 -10.67
CA GLY A 106 2.47 5.26 -9.40
C GLY A 106 2.36 6.77 -9.49
N ASP A 107 2.94 7.36 -10.54
CA ASP A 107 3.12 8.82 -10.63
C ASP A 107 2.01 9.56 -11.41
N GLY A 108 0.95 8.89 -11.83
CA GLY A 108 -0.01 9.53 -12.75
C GLY A 108 -1.48 9.20 -12.63
N LYS A 109 -1.99 8.55 -11.57
CA LYS A 109 -3.39 8.05 -11.64
C LYS A 109 -4.34 8.35 -10.49
N ASP A 110 -3.97 9.08 -9.47
CA ASP A 110 -4.92 9.35 -8.36
C ASP A 110 -5.56 10.76 -8.37
N ASP A 111 -5.08 11.69 -9.20
CA ASP A 111 -5.59 13.08 -9.14
C ASP A 111 -6.64 13.45 -10.22
N ASN A 112 -6.91 12.58 -11.21
CA ASN A 112 -7.77 12.99 -12.34
C ASN A 112 -9.14 12.32 -12.44
N ARG A 113 -9.60 11.60 -11.40
CA ARG A 113 -10.95 11.02 -11.39
C ARG A 113 -11.99 11.77 -10.57
N ARG A 114 -11.61 12.89 -9.94
CA ARG A 114 -12.54 13.66 -9.08
C ARG A 114 -13.04 14.96 -9.69
N SER A 115 -12.54 15.38 -10.85
CA SER A 115 -12.91 16.65 -11.47
C SER A 115 -13.86 16.57 -12.67
N GLU A 116 -14.26 15.38 -13.15
CA GLU A 116 -15.14 15.29 -14.32
C GLU A 116 -16.58 14.84 -14.03
N ARG A 117 -17.05 14.90 -12.79
CA ARG A 117 -18.47 14.64 -12.47
C ARG A 117 -19.20 15.85 -11.88
N GLY A 118 -18.89 17.05 -12.33
CA GLY A 118 -19.50 18.24 -11.75
C GLY A 118 -19.80 19.38 -12.73
N SER A 119 -20.16 19.11 -13.96
CA SER A 119 -20.76 20.16 -14.81
C SER A 119 -21.41 19.57 -16.04
N ASP A 120 -22.64 19.14 -15.92
CA ASP A 120 -23.66 19.31 -16.94
C ASP A 120 -25.05 18.92 -16.41
N ARG A 121 -25.82 19.89 -16.05
CA ARG A 121 -27.28 19.98 -16.14
C ARG A 121 -27.73 21.35 -15.63
N GLY A 122 -27.52 22.34 -16.45
CA GLY A 122 -28.29 23.57 -16.47
C GLY A 122 -29.26 23.51 -17.65
N GLY A 123 -30.54 23.73 -17.42
CA GLY A 123 -31.53 23.75 -18.48
C GLY A 123 -32.95 23.72 -17.96
N ASP A 124 -33.44 24.86 -17.53
CA ASP A 124 -34.63 25.55 -18.07
C ASP A 124 -36.03 24.96 -17.84
N ARG A 125 -36.90 25.91 -17.43
CA ARG A 125 -38.37 25.93 -17.39
C ARG A 125 -39.02 25.51 -16.08
N GLY A 126 -39.73 26.40 -15.42
CA GLY A 126 -40.85 27.22 -15.80
C GLY A 126 -41.67 27.58 -14.56
N GLU A 127 -42.08 28.81 -14.52
CA GLU A 127 -43.03 29.47 -13.64
C GLU A 127 -44.30 28.65 -13.35
N ARG A 128 -44.79 28.77 -12.14
CA ARG A 128 -46.13 29.06 -11.62
C ARG A 128 -46.37 28.32 -10.33
N GLY A 129 -46.56 29.02 -9.24
CA GLY A 129 -47.79 29.57 -8.82
C GLY A 129 -48.18 29.09 -7.45
N SER A 130 -48.27 30.04 -6.52
CA SER A 130 -49.21 30.15 -5.42
C SER A 130 -49.27 29.07 -4.32
N ASP A 131 -48.94 29.58 -3.12
CA ASP A 131 -49.83 29.66 -1.94
C ASP A 131 -50.04 28.36 -1.14
N ASP A 132 -49.70 28.37 0.04
CA ASP A 132 -50.51 28.30 1.25
C ASP A 132 -49.69 27.83 2.48
N SER A 133 -49.81 28.66 3.45
CA SER A 133 -49.54 28.54 4.88
C SER A 133 -49.74 27.10 5.44
N ARG A 134 -48.80 26.58 6.18
CA ARG A 134 -49.02 25.99 7.52
C ARG A 134 -47.73 25.52 8.18
N ARG A 135 -47.35 26.28 9.18
CA ARG A 135 -46.48 25.80 10.28
C ARG A 135 -47.31 24.95 11.22
N PRO A 136 -46.81 23.88 11.76
CA PRO A 136 -46.72 23.77 13.21
C PRO A 136 -45.40 23.15 13.70
N GLN A 137 -44.83 23.85 14.64
CA GLN A 137 -44.60 23.51 16.04
C GLN A 137 -43.62 22.42 16.38
N ALA A 138 -42.57 22.88 17.06
CA ALA A 138 -41.58 22.20 17.83
C ALA A 138 -42.11 21.05 18.71
N ALA A 139 -41.40 19.95 18.75
CA ALA A 139 -41.48 18.97 19.83
C ALA A 139 -40.15 18.91 20.55
N ALA A 140 -40.24 18.99 21.86
CA ALA A 140 -39.20 19.14 22.86
C ALA A 140 -38.33 17.89 23.05
N PRO A 141 -37.11 18.01 23.64
CA PRO A 141 -36.19 16.93 23.85
C PRO A 141 -36.55 16.02 25.03
N VAL A 142 -36.31 14.73 24.84
CA VAL A 142 -36.48 13.67 25.85
C VAL A 142 -35.25 13.63 26.76
N PRO A 143 -35.38 13.56 28.10
CA PRO A 143 -34.23 13.51 28.99
C PRO A 143 -33.62 12.12 29.10
N ALA A 144 -32.29 12.10 29.31
CA ALA A 144 -31.49 10.92 29.53
C ALA A 144 -31.78 10.22 30.89
N PRO A 145 -31.64 8.88 30.99
CA PRO A 145 -31.78 8.20 32.27
C PRO A 145 -30.52 8.37 33.14
N GLN A 146 -30.76 8.69 34.38
CA GLN A 146 -29.77 8.80 35.45
C GLN A 146 -29.33 7.42 35.89
N GLN A 147 -28.04 7.26 36.08
CA GLN A 147 -27.42 6.12 36.75
C GLN A 147 -27.66 6.26 38.26
N GLU A 148 -28.32 5.28 38.83
CA GLU A 148 -28.32 5.09 40.28
C GLU A 148 -27.10 4.27 40.69
N ALA A 149 -26.33 4.86 41.59
CA ALA A 149 -25.33 4.19 42.38
C ALA A 149 -26.02 3.59 43.63
N SER A 150 -25.73 2.37 43.97
CA SER A 150 -25.85 1.82 45.30
C SER A 150 -24.91 0.66 45.53
N ALA A 151 -24.13 0.89 46.51
CA ALA A 151 -23.74 0.20 47.72
C ALA A 151 -23.05 -1.14 47.51
#